data_2f9875f97a2b9aeffa0b3dff9d342cb9
#
_entry.id   2f9875f97a2b9aeffa0b3dff9d342cb9
#
_cell.length_a   1.000
_cell.length_b   1.000
_cell.length_c   1.000
_cell.angle_alpha   90.00
_cell.angle_beta   90.00
_cell.angle_gamma   90.00
#
_symmetry.space_group_name_H-M   'P 1'
#
loop_
_entity.id
_entity.type
_entity.pdbx_description
1 polymer ?
#
loop_
_entity_poly.entity_id
_entity_poly.type
_entity_poly.pdbx_seq_one_letter_code
_entity_poly.pdbx_strand_id
1 'polypeptide(L)'
;ACVEAIFGAAFVGATVVPMNFRAGAEEAAHLMADSGVKVLFTESRYAQLVADNRPATVEHVFMLDVAESYVAARDGAFELPVPEDVDFDGLCALLYTSGTTSMPKGVKLTNGAITGYVMGSNDAASGEDMGRMALAAPLYHIAGVTSMLNALYSGRVVVLLPQFEAAAWIETVQKHSVTHAFLVPTMLARVMEADNFSK
;
A
#
# COMPACT_ATOMS: atom_id res chain seq x y z
N ALA A 1 5.81 0.56 -8.50
CA ALA A 1 5.43 1.97 -8.33
C ALA A 1 4.75 2.24 -6.96
N CYS A 2 3.55 1.70 -6.65
CA CYS A 2 2.85 2.01 -5.39
C CYS A 2 3.68 1.70 -4.14
N VAL A 3 4.33 0.54 -4.08
CA VAL A 3 5.22 0.15 -2.97
C VAL A 3 6.43 1.09 -2.87
N GLU A 4 7.03 1.44 -4.00
CA GLU A 4 8.14 2.41 -4.06
C GLU A 4 7.72 3.78 -3.50
N ALA A 5 6.51 4.27 -3.87
CA ALA A 5 5.99 5.53 -3.35
C ALA A 5 5.75 5.48 -1.82
N ILE A 6 5.23 4.35 -1.29
CA ILE A 6 5.03 4.16 0.14
C ILE A 6 6.37 4.20 0.89
N PHE A 7 7.36 3.42 0.45
CA PHE A 7 8.66 3.38 1.12
C PHE A 7 9.46 4.67 0.91
N GLY A 8 9.37 5.28 -0.28
CA GLY A 8 10.00 6.57 -0.55
C GLY A 8 9.46 7.67 0.36
N ALA A 9 8.15 7.73 0.57
CA ALA A 9 7.54 8.66 1.50
C ALA A 9 8.00 8.41 2.96
N ALA A 10 8.01 7.14 3.39
CA ALA A 10 8.50 6.77 4.72
C ALA A 10 9.98 7.15 4.91
N PHE A 11 10.82 6.96 3.89
CA PHE A 11 12.24 7.27 3.94
C PHE A 11 12.53 8.77 4.14
N VAL A 12 11.69 9.64 3.59
CA VAL A 12 11.82 11.10 3.78
C VAL A 12 10.98 11.64 4.95
N GLY A 13 10.40 10.77 5.77
CA GLY A 13 9.56 11.16 6.91
C GLY A 13 8.20 11.74 6.52
N ALA A 14 7.73 11.51 5.29
CA ALA A 14 6.42 11.98 4.84
C ALA A 14 5.31 10.99 5.24
N THR A 15 4.14 11.54 5.62
CA THR A 15 2.96 10.74 5.94
C THR A 15 2.31 10.19 4.67
N VAL A 16 2.16 8.89 4.61
CA VAL A 16 1.46 8.21 3.49
C VAL A 16 -0.05 8.22 3.71
N VAL A 17 -0.80 8.58 2.67
CA VAL A 17 -2.27 8.57 2.68
C VAL A 17 -2.78 7.64 1.56
N PRO A 18 -2.87 6.33 1.81
CA PRO A 18 -3.35 5.39 0.80
C PRO A 18 -4.85 5.57 0.59
N MET A 19 -5.25 5.81 -0.64
CA MET A 19 -6.65 6.01 -1.00
C MET A 19 -7.26 4.76 -1.62
N ASN A 20 -8.52 4.51 -1.31
CA ASN A 20 -9.29 3.45 -1.97
C ASN A 20 -9.44 3.79 -3.47
N PHE A 21 -8.94 2.91 -4.33
CA PHE A 21 -9.04 3.08 -5.78
C PHE A 21 -10.50 3.08 -6.31
N ARG A 22 -11.47 2.67 -5.47
CA ARG A 22 -12.91 2.70 -5.77
C ARG A 22 -13.61 3.93 -5.21
N ALA A 23 -12.88 4.86 -4.58
CA ALA A 23 -13.46 6.08 -4.04
C ALA A 23 -14.16 6.89 -5.15
N GLY A 24 -15.36 7.34 -4.89
CA GLY A 24 -16.06 8.29 -5.78
C GLY A 24 -15.44 9.69 -5.71
N ALA A 25 -15.88 10.59 -6.58
CA ALA A 25 -15.31 11.93 -6.68
C ALA A 25 -15.39 12.72 -5.36
N GLU A 26 -16.53 12.67 -4.69
CA GLU A 26 -16.76 13.37 -3.40
C GLU A 26 -15.85 12.83 -2.29
N GLU A 27 -15.72 11.49 -2.20
CA GLU A 27 -14.84 10.83 -1.24
C GLU A 27 -13.38 11.18 -1.53
N ALA A 28 -12.94 11.08 -2.78
CA ALA A 28 -11.58 11.42 -3.18
C ALA A 28 -11.24 12.90 -2.89
N ALA A 29 -12.15 13.82 -3.21
CA ALA A 29 -12.00 15.25 -2.88
C ALA A 29 -11.85 15.48 -1.38
N HIS A 30 -12.71 14.83 -0.58
CA HIS A 30 -12.66 14.89 0.88
C HIS A 30 -11.31 14.39 1.42
N LEU A 31 -10.87 13.20 1.01
CA LEU A 31 -9.62 12.61 1.47
C LEU A 31 -8.41 13.49 1.14
N MET A 32 -8.36 14.01 -0.08
CA MET A 32 -7.27 14.90 -0.49
C MET A 32 -7.26 16.22 0.29
N ALA A 33 -8.43 16.79 0.55
CA ALA A 33 -8.55 18.06 1.28
C ALA A 33 -8.26 17.90 2.78
N ASP A 34 -8.86 16.89 3.42
CA ASP A 34 -8.74 16.64 4.87
C ASP A 34 -7.31 16.23 5.25
N SER A 35 -6.64 15.43 4.41
CA SER A 35 -5.24 15.01 4.63
C SER A 35 -4.23 16.12 4.34
N GLY A 36 -4.60 17.17 3.63
CA GLY A 36 -3.67 18.21 3.19
C GLY A 36 -2.56 17.70 2.27
N VAL A 37 -2.87 16.68 1.45
CA VAL A 37 -1.89 16.05 0.56
C VAL A 37 -1.20 17.06 -0.35
N LYS A 38 0.13 16.94 -0.49
CA LYS A 38 0.96 17.79 -1.36
C LYS A 38 1.41 17.07 -2.62
N VAL A 39 1.71 15.79 -2.51
CA VAL A 39 2.18 14.96 -3.61
C VAL A 39 1.20 13.82 -3.81
N LEU A 40 0.67 13.68 -5.02
CA LEU A 40 -0.29 12.65 -5.38
C LEU A 40 0.32 11.69 -6.40
N PHE A 41 0.32 10.40 -6.07
CA PHE A 41 0.62 9.32 -7.00
C PHE A 41 -0.70 8.66 -7.45
N THR A 42 -0.93 8.60 -8.75
CA THR A 42 -2.18 8.09 -9.31
C THR A 42 -1.94 7.36 -10.64
N GLU A 43 -2.99 6.84 -11.25
CA GLU A 43 -2.95 6.26 -12.58
C GLU A 43 -3.73 7.15 -13.56
N SER A 44 -3.39 7.09 -14.84
CA SER A 44 -3.99 7.91 -15.90
C SER A 44 -5.52 7.78 -15.99
N ARG A 45 -6.06 6.62 -15.66
CA ARG A 45 -7.52 6.38 -15.59
C ARG A 45 -8.25 7.28 -14.58
N TYR A 46 -7.54 7.86 -13.60
CA TYR A 46 -8.09 8.80 -12.62
C TYR A 46 -7.73 10.26 -12.91
N ALA A 47 -7.05 10.55 -14.01
CA ALA A 47 -6.55 11.89 -14.32
C ALA A 47 -7.66 12.94 -14.30
N GLN A 48 -8.82 12.65 -14.92
CA GLN A 48 -9.96 13.58 -14.93
C GLN A 48 -10.55 13.79 -13.53
N LEU A 49 -10.73 12.70 -12.75
CA LEU A 49 -11.22 12.80 -11.38
C LEU A 49 -10.30 13.68 -10.52
N VAL A 50 -8.99 13.50 -10.66
CA VAL A 50 -7.99 14.32 -9.95
C VAL A 50 -8.04 15.77 -10.43
N ALA A 51 -8.09 16.01 -11.73
CA ALA A 51 -8.13 17.37 -12.28
C ALA A 51 -9.34 18.17 -11.78
N ASP A 52 -10.50 17.53 -11.68
CA ASP A 52 -11.75 18.17 -11.28
C ASP A 52 -11.87 18.36 -9.75
N ASN A 53 -11.14 17.57 -8.94
CA ASN A 53 -11.39 17.48 -7.49
C ASN A 53 -10.17 17.75 -6.62
N ARG A 54 -8.96 17.91 -7.18
CA ARG A 54 -7.76 18.15 -6.37
C ARG A 54 -7.80 19.51 -5.69
N PRO A 55 -7.51 19.58 -4.37
CA PRO A 55 -7.37 20.85 -3.67
C PRO A 55 -6.08 21.58 -4.06
N ALA A 56 -6.02 22.88 -3.76
CA ALA A 56 -4.84 23.71 -4.04
C ALA A 56 -3.57 23.27 -3.28
N THR A 57 -3.71 22.43 -2.26
CA THR A 57 -2.58 21.85 -1.51
C THR A 57 -1.79 20.83 -2.32
N VAL A 58 -2.37 20.22 -3.37
CA VAL A 58 -1.67 19.28 -4.24
C VAL A 58 -0.75 20.03 -5.19
N GLU A 59 0.54 19.99 -4.87
CA GLU A 59 1.60 20.69 -5.61
C GLU A 59 2.10 19.84 -6.80
N HIS A 60 2.18 18.50 -6.61
CA HIS A 60 2.69 17.58 -7.60
C HIS A 60 1.77 16.37 -7.81
N VAL A 61 1.61 15.97 -9.07
CA VAL A 61 0.86 14.76 -9.47
C VAL A 61 1.74 13.90 -10.35
N PHE A 62 1.97 12.65 -9.94
CA PHE A 62 2.72 11.66 -10.69
C PHE A 62 1.80 10.54 -11.18
N MET A 63 1.80 10.30 -12.50
CA MET A 63 1.06 9.19 -13.12
C MET A 63 1.94 7.94 -13.12
N LEU A 64 1.57 6.93 -12.34
CA LEU A 64 2.35 5.72 -12.11
C LEU A 64 2.46 4.81 -13.35
N ASP A 65 1.51 4.93 -14.25
CA ASP A 65 1.40 4.17 -15.51
C ASP A 65 1.88 4.96 -16.75
N VAL A 66 2.43 6.16 -16.55
CA VAL A 66 2.99 7.00 -17.61
C VAL A 66 4.50 7.15 -17.40
N ALA A 67 5.28 6.63 -18.35
CA ALA A 67 6.74 6.58 -18.22
C ALA A 67 7.39 7.97 -18.08
N GLU A 68 6.87 8.97 -18.82
CA GLU A 68 7.35 10.35 -18.79
C GLU A 68 6.98 11.10 -17.50
N SER A 69 6.16 10.48 -16.64
CA SER A 69 5.77 11.04 -15.34
C SER A 69 6.58 10.40 -14.21
N TYR A 70 6.06 9.33 -13.61
CA TYR A 70 6.68 8.71 -12.44
C TYR A 70 8.05 8.09 -12.73
N VAL A 71 8.19 7.33 -13.82
CA VAL A 71 9.46 6.64 -14.14
C VAL A 71 10.56 7.66 -14.42
N ALA A 72 10.27 8.70 -15.19
CA ALA A 72 11.24 9.75 -15.47
C ALA A 72 11.67 10.52 -14.20
N ALA A 73 10.72 10.80 -13.30
CA ALA A 73 11.02 11.44 -12.02
C ALA A 73 11.89 10.54 -11.13
N ARG A 74 11.58 9.25 -11.06
CA ARG A 74 12.35 8.27 -10.28
C ARG A 74 13.77 8.12 -10.82
N ASP A 75 13.90 7.91 -12.13
CA ASP A 75 15.19 7.63 -12.77
C ASP A 75 16.09 8.88 -12.87
N GLY A 76 15.49 10.08 -12.84
CA GLY A 76 16.19 11.37 -12.76
C GLY A 76 16.48 11.83 -11.32
N ALA A 77 16.04 11.08 -10.32
CA ALA A 77 16.27 11.42 -8.92
C ALA A 77 17.75 11.24 -8.54
N PHE A 78 18.20 12.06 -7.59
CA PHE A 78 19.51 11.92 -6.97
C PHE A 78 19.41 11.19 -5.64
N GLU A 79 20.52 10.63 -5.21
CA GLU A 79 20.61 9.92 -3.94
C GLU A 79 20.33 10.87 -2.76
N LEU A 80 19.44 10.45 -1.88
CA LEU A 80 19.15 11.17 -0.65
C LEU A 80 19.99 10.60 0.50
N PRO A 81 20.43 11.46 1.45
CA PRO A 81 21.08 10.97 2.66
C PRO A 81 20.11 10.12 3.48
N VAL A 82 20.64 9.09 4.12
CA VAL A 82 19.86 8.29 5.08
C VAL A 82 19.45 9.19 6.25
N PRO A 83 18.17 9.20 6.66
CA PRO A 83 17.75 9.96 7.83
C PRO A 83 18.52 9.51 9.07
N GLU A 84 19.04 10.46 9.84
CA GLU A 84 19.80 10.17 11.06
C GLU A 84 18.87 9.80 12.23
N ASP A 85 17.69 10.41 12.28
CA ASP A 85 16.73 10.23 13.36
C ASP A 85 15.32 9.90 12.83
N VAL A 86 14.62 8.99 13.53
CA VAL A 86 13.22 8.66 13.29
C VAL A 86 12.38 9.17 14.46
N ASP A 87 11.46 10.09 14.18
CA ASP A 87 10.44 10.49 15.13
C ASP A 87 9.40 9.37 15.28
N PHE A 88 9.47 8.64 16.39
CA PHE A 88 8.54 7.54 16.70
C PHE A 88 7.10 8.02 16.93
N ASP A 89 6.91 9.25 17.37
CA ASP A 89 5.58 9.87 17.56
C ASP A 89 5.07 10.51 16.26
N GLY A 90 5.95 10.70 15.28
CA GLY A 90 5.61 11.21 13.94
C GLY A 90 4.67 10.28 13.19
N LEU A 91 3.78 10.88 12.38
CA LEU A 91 2.84 10.14 11.55
C LEU A 91 3.55 9.47 10.37
N CYS A 92 3.42 8.15 10.24
CA CYS A 92 3.84 7.43 9.05
C CYS A 92 2.70 7.22 8.05
N ALA A 93 1.46 7.05 8.54
CA ALA A 93 0.32 6.87 7.64
C ALA A 93 -0.96 7.47 8.23
N LEU A 94 -1.84 7.89 7.31
CA LEU A 94 -3.21 8.32 7.60
C LEU A 94 -4.16 7.41 6.80
N LEU A 95 -4.85 6.50 7.49
CA LEU A 95 -5.76 5.55 6.86
C LEU A 95 -7.21 5.96 7.05
N TYR A 96 -7.93 6.17 5.96
CA TYR A 96 -9.33 6.54 6.01
C TYR A 96 -10.25 5.32 6.14
N THR A 97 -11.14 5.37 7.12
CA THR A 97 -12.17 4.35 7.34
C THR A 97 -13.56 4.93 7.13
N SER A 98 -14.42 4.18 6.44
CA SER A 98 -15.83 4.55 6.28
C SER A 98 -16.54 4.45 7.63
N GLY A 99 -16.91 5.59 8.19
CA GLY A 99 -17.82 5.65 9.33
C GLY A 99 -19.26 5.33 8.92
N THR A 100 -20.09 4.90 9.87
CA THR A 100 -21.48 4.52 9.62
C THR A 100 -22.41 5.70 9.31
N THR A 101 -21.98 6.96 9.44
CA THR A 101 -22.87 8.13 9.44
C THR A 101 -22.32 9.38 8.76
N SER A 102 -21.11 9.37 8.21
CA SER A 102 -20.47 10.59 7.65
C SER A 102 -19.30 10.24 6.73
N MET A 103 -18.69 11.25 6.16
CA MET A 103 -17.46 11.12 5.37
C MET A 103 -16.38 10.32 6.11
N PRO A 104 -15.51 9.59 5.39
CA PRO A 104 -14.44 8.81 5.98
C PRO A 104 -13.57 9.63 6.93
N LYS A 105 -13.11 8.99 8.00
CA LYS A 105 -12.24 9.61 9.02
C LYS A 105 -10.85 9.04 8.94
N GLY A 106 -9.83 9.92 9.04
CA GLY A 106 -8.43 9.55 9.05
C GLY A 106 -7.97 8.98 10.38
N VAL A 107 -7.54 7.73 10.38
CA VAL A 107 -6.89 7.06 11.51
C VAL A 107 -5.40 7.35 11.44
N LYS A 108 -4.86 7.99 12.47
CA LYS A 108 -3.44 8.35 12.57
C LYS A 108 -2.63 7.15 13.01
N LEU A 109 -1.64 6.77 12.21
CA LEU A 109 -0.66 5.73 12.55
C LEU A 109 0.71 6.36 12.69
N THR A 110 1.32 6.20 13.86
CA THR A 110 2.69 6.69 14.12
C THR A 110 3.73 5.67 13.68
N ASN A 111 4.96 6.14 13.46
CA ASN A 111 6.11 5.29 13.20
C ASN A 111 6.28 4.24 14.31
N GLY A 112 6.17 4.65 15.57
CA GLY A 112 6.28 3.76 16.72
C GLY A 112 5.19 2.70 16.77
N ALA A 113 3.94 3.05 16.45
CA ALA A 113 2.83 2.10 16.44
C ALA A 113 3.01 1.01 15.38
N ILE A 114 3.37 1.40 14.15
CA ILE A 114 3.62 0.43 13.06
C ILE A 114 4.85 -0.42 13.34
N THR A 115 5.97 0.19 13.74
CA THR A 115 7.21 -0.53 14.05
C THR A 115 7.00 -1.50 15.20
N GLY A 116 6.37 -1.05 16.31
CA GLY A 116 6.07 -1.91 17.44
C GLY A 116 5.18 -3.09 17.09
N TYR A 117 4.17 -2.88 16.23
CA TYR A 117 3.32 -3.97 15.73
C TYR A 117 4.13 -4.99 14.89
N VAL A 118 4.94 -4.52 13.95
CA VAL A 118 5.72 -5.40 13.05
C VAL A 118 6.73 -6.21 13.84
N MET A 119 7.52 -5.55 14.70
CA MET A 119 8.55 -6.21 15.51
C MET A 119 7.96 -7.12 16.60
N GLY A 120 6.79 -6.78 17.15
CA GLY A 120 6.10 -7.60 18.13
C GLY A 120 5.36 -8.81 17.55
N SER A 121 5.11 -8.81 16.24
CA SER A 121 4.33 -9.86 15.58
C SER A 121 5.18 -10.87 14.82
N ASN A 122 6.46 -10.59 14.57
CA ASN A 122 7.33 -11.41 13.73
C ASN A 122 8.77 -11.39 14.22
N ASP A 123 9.48 -12.46 13.91
CA ASP A 123 10.93 -12.49 14.01
C ASP A 123 11.55 -11.76 12.81
N ALA A 124 12.67 -11.09 13.07
CA ALA A 124 13.46 -10.44 12.03
C ALA A 124 14.06 -11.48 11.06
N ALA A 125 14.38 -11.03 9.86
CA ALA A 125 15.06 -11.86 8.87
C ALA A 125 16.35 -12.46 9.44
N SER A 126 16.47 -13.81 9.33
CA SER A 126 17.66 -14.53 9.80
C SER A 126 18.78 -14.61 8.77
N GLY A 127 18.52 -14.19 7.52
CA GLY A 127 19.41 -14.38 6.38
C GLY A 127 19.22 -15.71 5.64
N GLU A 128 18.35 -16.60 6.14
CA GLU A 128 17.91 -17.81 5.47
C GLU A 128 16.76 -17.53 4.49
N ASP A 129 16.39 -18.53 3.67
CA ASP A 129 15.20 -18.43 2.81
C ASP A 129 13.93 -18.50 3.69
N MET A 130 13.33 -17.34 3.93
CA MET A 130 12.12 -17.20 4.73
C MET A 130 10.84 -17.44 3.92
N GLY A 131 10.98 -17.85 2.66
CA GLY A 131 9.87 -18.17 1.76
C GLY A 131 9.26 -16.97 1.06
N ARG A 132 8.08 -17.20 0.48
CA ARG A 132 7.37 -16.23 -0.35
C ARG A 132 5.94 -16.04 0.11
N MET A 133 5.50 -14.78 0.15
CA MET A 133 4.15 -14.41 0.55
C MET A 133 3.35 -13.88 -0.64
N ALA A 134 2.19 -14.48 -0.94
CA ALA A 134 1.22 -13.90 -1.86
C ALA A 134 0.37 -12.84 -1.14
N LEU A 135 0.40 -11.62 -1.65
CA LEU A 135 -0.36 -10.50 -1.10
C LEU A 135 -1.33 -9.95 -2.15
N ALA A 136 -2.61 -10.19 -1.93
CA ALA A 136 -3.72 -9.66 -2.73
C ALA A 136 -4.61 -8.69 -1.94
N ALA A 137 -4.29 -8.46 -0.66
CA ALA A 137 -5.00 -7.48 0.17
C ALA A 137 -4.64 -6.06 -0.28
N PRO A 138 -5.63 -5.16 -0.39
CA PRO A 138 -5.39 -3.79 -0.82
C PRO A 138 -4.48 -3.03 0.13
N LEU A 139 -3.49 -2.30 -0.42
CA LEU A 139 -2.55 -1.51 0.37
C LEU A 139 -3.15 -0.21 0.94
N TYR A 140 -4.40 0.11 0.65
CA TYR A 140 -5.13 1.20 1.31
C TYR A 140 -5.86 0.76 2.60
N HIS A 141 -5.78 -0.54 2.93
CA HIS A 141 -6.23 -1.07 4.22
C HIS A 141 -5.04 -1.44 5.09
N ILE A 142 -5.19 -1.24 6.41
CA ILE A 142 -4.16 -1.58 7.39
C ILE A 142 -3.67 -3.03 7.24
N ALA A 143 -4.57 -3.98 6.98
CA ALA A 143 -4.22 -5.38 6.81
C ALA A 143 -3.27 -5.63 5.62
N GLY A 144 -3.44 -4.92 4.50
CA GLY A 144 -2.54 -5.00 3.36
C GLY A 144 -1.16 -4.44 3.68
N VAL A 145 -1.12 -3.25 4.27
CA VAL A 145 0.13 -2.58 4.65
C VAL A 145 0.90 -3.41 5.68
N THR A 146 0.26 -3.81 6.77
CA THR A 146 0.92 -4.59 7.83
C THR A 146 1.37 -5.97 7.36
N SER A 147 0.59 -6.65 6.52
CA SER A 147 1.01 -7.91 5.92
C SER A 147 2.25 -7.76 5.04
N MET A 148 2.33 -6.69 4.25
CA MET A 148 3.52 -6.38 3.46
C MET A 148 4.73 -6.12 4.35
N LEU A 149 4.59 -5.24 5.35
CA LEU A 149 5.69 -4.90 6.26
C LEU A 149 6.16 -6.10 7.07
N ASN A 150 5.24 -6.93 7.57
CA ASN A 150 5.57 -8.16 8.29
C ASN A 150 6.36 -9.14 7.41
N ALA A 151 5.95 -9.32 6.15
CA ALA A 151 6.65 -10.20 5.23
C ALA A 151 8.07 -9.69 4.93
N LEU A 152 8.23 -8.40 4.69
CA LEU A 152 9.53 -7.79 4.41
C LEU A 152 10.45 -7.82 5.64
N TYR A 153 9.93 -7.51 6.83
CA TYR A 153 10.68 -7.58 8.08
C TYR A 153 11.21 -8.99 8.38
N SER A 154 10.39 -10.00 8.08
CA SER A 154 10.79 -11.42 8.19
C SER A 154 11.64 -11.92 7.00
N GLY A 155 12.05 -11.08 6.07
CA GLY A 155 12.89 -11.47 4.93
C GLY A 155 12.18 -12.28 3.85
N ARG A 156 10.84 -12.26 3.79
CA ARG A 156 10.08 -12.98 2.76
C ARG A 156 10.04 -12.19 1.46
N VAL A 157 10.05 -12.90 0.35
CA VAL A 157 9.73 -12.32 -0.94
C VAL A 157 8.22 -12.07 -1.02
N VAL A 158 7.81 -10.84 -1.33
CA VAL A 158 6.39 -10.50 -1.50
C VAL A 158 6.00 -10.57 -2.97
N VAL A 159 5.07 -11.46 -3.29
CA VAL A 159 4.43 -11.58 -4.60
C VAL A 159 3.12 -10.81 -4.56
N LEU A 160 3.11 -9.62 -5.16
CA LEU A 160 1.94 -8.75 -5.18
C LEU A 160 1.00 -9.10 -6.32
N LEU A 161 -0.29 -9.23 -6.00
CA LEU A 161 -1.36 -9.31 -6.98
C LEU A 161 -2.08 -7.93 -7.02
N PRO A 162 -2.34 -7.38 -8.21
CA PRO A 162 -3.02 -6.09 -8.36
C PRO A 162 -4.42 -6.07 -7.74
N GLN A 163 -5.09 -7.20 -7.79
CA GLN A 163 -6.39 -7.46 -7.15
C GLN A 163 -6.53 -8.94 -6.84
N PHE A 164 -7.43 -9.26 -5.91
CA PHE A 164 -7.76 -10.64 -5.62
C PHE A 164 -8.75 -11.19 -6.67
N GLU A 165 -8.31 -12.27 -7.32
CA GLU A 165 -9.14 -13.17 -8.14
C GLU A 165 -8.69 -14.59 -7.79
N ALA A 166 -9.65 -15.49 -7.48
CA ALA A 166 -9.34 -16.76 -6.86
C ALA A 166 -8.49 -17.69 -7.75
N ALA A 167 -8.85 -17.81 -9.04
CA ALA A 167 -8.11 -18.65 -9.96
C ALA A 167 -6.68 -18.12 -10.20
N ALA A 168 -6.53 -16.82 -10.42
CA ALA A 168 -5.23 -16.16 -10.60
C ALA A 168 -4.37 -16.24 -9.32
N TRP A 169 -5.01 -16.21 -8.15
CA TRP A 169 -4.32 -16.39 -6.87
C TRP A 169 -3.73 -17.80 -6.75
N ILE A 170 -4.52 -18.85 -7.08
CA ILE A 170 -4.06 -20.25 -7.08
C ILE A 170 -2.89 -20.45 -8.05
N GLU A 171 -3.01 -19.93 -9.27
CA GLU A 171 -1.92 -19.97 -10.26
C GLU A 171 -0.65 -19.27 -9.76
N THR A 172 -0.81 -18.13 -9.10
CA THR A 172 0.30 -17.38 -8.50
C THR A 172 0.99 -18.18 -7.41
N VAL A 173 0.21 -18.82 -6.52
CA VAL A 173 0.74 -19.68 -5.45
C VAL A 173 1.58 -20.82 -6.03
N GLN A 174 1.09 -21.49 -7.05
CA GLN A 174 1.80 -22.58 -7.71
C GLN A 174 3.05 -22.07 -8.45
N LYS A 175 2.90 -21.07 -9.30
CA LYS A 175 3.96 -20.50 -10.14
C LYS A 175 5.16 -19.98 -9.32
N HIS A 176 4.89 -19.34 -8.21
CA HIS A 176 5.91 -18.70 -7.39
C HIS A 176 6.30 -19.52 -6.15
N SER A 177 5.78 -20.75 -6.00
CA SER A 177 6.04 -21.59 -4.82
C SER A 177 5.80 -20.82 -3.52
N VAL A 178 4.63 -20.19 -3.42
CA VAL A 178 4.25 -19.36 -2.27
C VAL A 178 4.10 -20.25 -1.03
N THR A 179 4.70 -19.84 0.07
CA THR A 179 4.69 -20.55 1.35
C THR A 179 3.79 -19.87 2.40
N HIS A 180 3.50 -18.58 2.21
CA HIS A 180 2.69 -17.77 3.13
C HIS A 180 1.66 -16.96 2.35
N ALA A 181 0.49 -16.77 2.95
CA ALA A 181 -0.56 -15.93 2.38
C ALA A 181 -1.36 -15.22 3.47
N PHE A 182 -1.84 -14.02 3.16
CA PHE A 182 -2.87 -13.35 3.93
C PHE A 182 -4.18 -13.39 3.13
N LEU A 183 -5.19 -14.07 3.68
CA LEU A 183 -6.52 -14.15 3.11
C LEU A 183 -7.56 -13.82 4.19
N VAL A 184 -8.50 -12.95 3.86
CA VAL A 184 -9.70 -12.80 4.70
C VAL A 184 -10.68 -13.94 4.42
N PRO A 185 -11.62 -14.28 5.35
CA PRO A 185 -12.50 -15.45 5.20
C PRO A 185 -13.23 -15.52 3.87
N THR A 186 -13.70 -14.38 3.34
CA THR A 186 -14.39 -14.33 2.04
C THR A 186 -13.47 -14.63 0.86
N MET A 187 -12.18 -14.27 0.93
CA MET A 187 -11.19 -14.65 -0.07
C MET A 187 -10.92 -16.15 -0.01
N LEU A 188 -10.73 -16.71 1.19
CA LEU A 188 -10.50 -18.14 1.38
C LEU A 188 -11.67 -18.96 0.83
N ALA A 189 -12.91 -18.59 1.13
CA ALA A 189 -14.10 -19.26 0.60
C ALA A 189 -14.08 -19.30 -0.94
N ARG A 190 -13.77 -18.16 -1.59
CA ARG A 190 -13.67 -18.09 -3.06
C ARG A 190 -12.55 -18.95 -3.62
N VAL A 191 -11.42 -19.08 -2.90
CA VAL A 191 -10.32 -19.97 -3.31
C VAL A 191 -10.80 -21.41 -3.27
N MET A 192 -11.49 -21.83 -2.20
CA MET A 192 -12.00 -23.19 -2.04
C MET A 192 -13.08 -23.56 -3.06
N GLU A 193 -13.82 -22.56 -3.57
CA GLU A 193 -14.87 -22.73 -4.59
C GLU A 193 -14.33 -22.65 -6.03
N ALA A 194 -13.07 -22.29 -6.23
CA ALA A 194 -12.51 -22.12 -7.56
C ALA A 194 -12.27 -23.47 -8.26
N ASP A 195 -12.59 -23.55 -9.55
CA ASP A 195 -12.51 -24.78 -10.34
C ASP A 195 -11.10 -25.40 -10.39
N ASN A 196 -10.07 -24.58 -10.18
CA ASN A 196 -8.66 -24.98 -10.18
C ASN A 196 -8.09 -25.25 -8.78
N PHE A 197 -8.92 -25.24 -7.71
CA PHE A 197 -8.46 -25.48 -6.34
C PHE A 197 -8.01 -26.93 -6.08
N SER A 198 -8.66 -27.88 -6.72
CA SER A 198 -8.43 -29.33 -6.50
C SER A 198 -7.40 -29.96 -7.44
N LYS A 199 -6.66 -29.15 -8.16
CA LYS A 199 -5.62 -29.58 -9.09
C LYS A 199 -4.26 -29.19 -8.55
#